data_c1f0e0e07683e791879f11de9e47dda3
#
_entry.id   c1f0e0e07683e791879f11de9e47dda3
#
_cell.length_a   1.000
_cell.length_b   1.000
_cell.length_c   1.000
_cell.angle_alpha   90.00
_cell.angle_beta   90.00
_cell.angle_gamma   90.00
#
_symmetry.space_group_name_H-M   'P 1'
#
loop_
_entity.id
_entity.type
_entity.pdbx_description
1 polymer ?
#
loop_
_entity_poly.entity_id
_entity_poly.type
_entity_poly.pdbx_seq_one_letter_code
_entity_poly.pdbx_strand_id
1 'polypeptide(L)'
;MQNTSGLQMTTLNDILDMRNRAKYATDTGTKMHKKLQHVVIDNGIEQGDATLISQIKNNPEILRFFNRAAKTEVPLAGVVSGKFVSRRIDRLCIDDKHKHIDIIDYKTDVNRDAFYALYVAQVREYVMLLGMIYPEYKIDAYILWTHDFSLEKIGLK
;
A
#
# COMPACT_ATOMS: atom_id res chain seq x y z
N MET A 1 -14.49 43.60 -16.61
CA MET A 1 -14.88 42.22 -16.89
C MET A 1 -14.77 41.44 -15.60
N GLN A 2 -15.91 41.21 -14.95
CA GLN A 2 -15.95 40.44 -13.70
C GLN A 2 -16.05 38.96 -14.07
N ASN A 3 -15.03 38.18 -13.72
CA ASN A 3 -15.05 36.74 -13.80
C ASN A 3 -15.82 36.22 -12.57
N THR A 4 -17.10 36.00 -12.71
CA THR A 4 -17.89 35.25 -11.74
C THR A 4 -17.57 33.78 -11.95
N SER A 5 -16.60 33.25 -11.19
CA SER A 5 -16.42 31.81 -11.01
C SER A 5 -17.69 31.31 -10.30
N GLY A 6 -18.57 30.68 -11.08
CA GLY A 6 -19.78 30.06 -10.56
C GLY A 6 -19.39 28.96 -9.56
N LEU A 7 -19.70 29.20 -8.29
CA LEU A 7 -19.79 28.14 -7.30
C LEU A 7 -20.88 27.17 -7.78
N GLN A 8 -20.45 26.00 -8.33
CA GLN A 8 -21.38 24.90 -8.55
C GLN A 8 -21.91 24.47 -7.18
N MET A 9 -23.19 24.71 -6.95
CA MET A 9 -23.85 24.22 -5.74
C MET A 9 -23.90 22.70 -5.82
N THR A 10 -23.15 22.06 -4.93
CA THR A 10 -23.20 20.61 -4.74
C THR A 10 -24.56 20.23 -4.17
N THR A 11 -25.30 19.40 -4.86
CA THR A 11 -26.62 18.93 -4.40
C THR A 11 -26.47 17.86 -3.32
N LEU A 12 -27.54 17.65 -2.53
CA LEU A 12 -27.57 16.56 -1.55
C LEU A 12 -27.33 15.20 -2.21
N ASN A 13 -27.84 15.00 -3.42
CA ASN A 13 -27.64 13.77 -4.19
C ASN A 13 -26.17 13.59 -4.57
N ASP A 14 -25.48 14.67 -4.98
CA ASP A 14 -24.04 14.61 -5.28
C ASP A 14 -23.23 14.20 -4.04
N ILE A 15 -23.57 14.73 -2.87
CA ILE A 15 -22.93 14.39 -1.60
C ILE A 15 -23.16 12.92 -1.25
N LEU A 16 -24.39 12.43 -1.41
CA LEU A 16 -24.73 11.03 -1.14
C LEU A 16 -24.02 10.08 -2.09
N ASP A 17 -23.94 10.44 -3.38
CA ASP A 17 -23.22 9.65 -4.39
C ASP A 17 -21.72 9.59 -4.11
N MET A 18 -21.10 10.70 -3.74
CA MET A 18 -19.69 10.75 -3.33
C MET A 18 -19.44 9.86 -2.11
N ARG A 19 -20.33 9.92 -1.10
CA ARG A 19 -20.23 9.11 0.11
C ARG A 19 -20.38 7.62 -0.20
N ASN A 20 -21.32 7.24 -1.05
CA ASN A 20 -21.54 5.85 -1.45
C ASN A 20 -20.35 5.30 -2.26
N ARG A 21 -19.78 6.07 -3.18
CA ARG A 21 -18.59 5.70 -3.94
C ARG A 21 -17.37 5.53 -3.03
N ALA A 22 -17.15 6.44 -2.08
CA ALA A 22 -16.07 6.36 -1.12
C ALA A 22 -16.21 5.11 -0.23
N LYS A 23 -17.42 4.81 0.26
CA LYS A 23 -17.70 3.60 1.04
C LYS A 23 -17.41 2.33 0.23
N TYR A 24 -17.88 2.26 -1.01
CA TYR A 24 -17.65 1.10 -1.89
C TYR A 24 -16.16 0.89 -2.16
N ALA A 25 -15.41 1.94 -2.47
CA ALA A 25 -13.98 1.89 -2.68
C ALA A 25 -13.23 1.40 -1.43
N THR A 26 -13.60 1.87 -0.25
CA THR A 26 -13.03 1.43 1.03
C THR A 26 -13.31 -0.04 1.30
N ASP A 27 -14.55 -0.51 1.10
CA ASP A 27 -14.93 -1.90 1.32
C ASP A 27 -14.20 -2.85 0.36
N THR A 28 -14.06 -2.47 -0.91
CA THR A 28 -13.31 -3.23 -1.92
C THR A 28 -11.82 -3.28 -1.57
N GLY A 29 -11.23 -2.15 -1.17
CA GLY A 29 -9.85 -2.06 -0.71
C GLY A 29 -9.60 -2.97 0.50
N THR A 30 -10.45 -2.93 1.50
CA THR A 30 -10.35 -3.75 2.71
C THR A 30 -10.43 -5.24 2.39
N LYS A 31 -11.32 -5.66 1.49
CA LYS A 31 -11.44 -7.07 1.05
C LYS A 31 -10.17 -7.52 0.32
N MET A 32 -9.63 -6.71 -0.56
CA MET A 32 -8.41 -7.03 -1.31
C MET A 32 -7.21 -7.16 -0.37
N HIS A 33 -7.03 -6.23 0.58
CA HIS A 33 -5.98 -6.30 1.59
C HIS A 33 -6.07 -7.59 2.41
N LYS A 34 -7.26 -7.97 2.87
CA LYS A 34 -7.47 -9.23 3.61
C LYS A 34 -7.10 -10.46 2.79
N LYS A 35 -7.46 -10.51 1.52
CA LYS A 35 -7.09 -11.62 0.65
C LYS A 35 -5.58 -11.69 0.45
N LEU A 36 -4.93 -10.57 0.14
CA LEU A 36 -3.48 -10.50 -0.07
C LEU A 36 -2.69 -10.85 1.19
N GLN A 37 -3.19 -10.46 2.37
CA GLN A 37 -2.58 -10.78 3.67
C GLN A 37 -2.35 -12.28 3.84
N HIS A 38 -3.28 -13.11 3.37
CA HIS A 38 -3.24 -14.55 3.54
C HIS A 38 -2.52 -15.32 2.42
N VAL A 39 -2.05 -14.63 1.38
CA VAL A 39 -1.34 -15.30 0.29
C VAL A 39 0.09 -15.63 0.72
N VAL A 40 0.42 -16.91 0.62
CA VAL A 40 1.79 -17.43 0.78
C VAL A 40 2.10 -18.35 -0.39
N ILE A 41 3.23 -18.10 -1.05
CA ILE A 41 3.75 -18.90 -2.16
C ILE A 41 5.22 -19.16 -1.86
N ASP A 42 5.53 -20.37 -1.43
CA ASP A 42 6.88 -20.70 -0.98
C ASP A 42 7.16 -22.21 -1.10
N ASN A 43 8.19 -22.58 -1.83
CA ASN A 43 8.70 -23.95 -1.93
C ASN A 43 7.60 -25.00 -2.23
N GLY A 44 6.73 -24.70 -3.21
CA GLY A 44 5.63 -25.60 -3.61
C GLY A 44 4.39 -25.51 -2.71
N ILE A 45 4.41 -24.69 -1.66
CA ILE A 45 3.25 -24.39 -0.84
C ILE A 45 2.53 -23.18 -1.42
N GLU A 46 1.24 -23.31 -1.66
CA GLU A 46 0.37 -22.22 -2.09
C GLU A 46 -0.80 -22.11 -1.11
N GLN A 47 -0.97 -20.94 -0.50
CA GLN A 47 -2.03 -20.66 0.44
C GLN A 47 -2.70 -19.33 0.09
N GLY A 48 -4.03 -19.29 0.13
CA GLY A 48 -4.82 -18.10 -0.11
C GLY A 48 -5.73 -18.20 -1.34
N ASP A 49 -6.15 -17.04 -1.85
CA ASP A 49 -7.05 -16.94 -3.00
C ASP A 49 -6.37 -17.42 -4.29
N ALA A 50 -6.97 -18.40 -4.98
CA ALA A 50 -6.39 -19.04 -6.15
C ALA A 50 -6.15 -18.08 -7.33
N THR A 51 -7.04 -17.11 -7.53
CA THR A 51 -6.92 -16.10 -8.58
C THR A 51 -5.73 -15.18 -8.30
N LEU A 52 -5.58 -14.72 -7.06
CA LEU A 52 -4.45 -13.88 -6.64
C LEU A 52 -3.13 -14.65 -6.74
N ILE A 53 -3.09 -15.89 -6.31
CA ILE A 53 -1.91 -16.75 -6.44
C ILE A 53 -1.47 -16.84 -7.91
N SER A 54 -2.39 -17.10 -8.82
CA SER A 54 -2.10 -17.15 -10.26
C SER A 54 -1.53 -15.83 -10.79
N GLN A 55 -2.14 -14.71 -10.44
CA GLN A 55 -1.67 -13.39 -10.86
C GLN A 55 -0.28 -13.06 -10.30
N ILE A 56 -0.02 -13.38 -9.04
CA ILE A 56 1.28 -13.16 -8.40
C ILE A 56 2.36 -14.04 -9.03
N LYS A 57 2.06 -15.31 -9.29
CA LYS A 57 3.02 -16.24 -9.92
C LYS A 57 3.42 -15.82 -11.33
N ASN A 58 2.53 -15.15 -12.05
CA ASN A 58 2.83 -14.63 -13.38
C ASN A 58 3.70 -13.36 -13.37
N ASN A 59 3.98 -12.81 -12.19
CA ASN A 59 4.82 -11.63 -12.05
C ASN A 59 5.97 -11.89 -11.05
N PRO A 60 7.18 -12.25 -11.55
CA PRO A 60 8.33 -12.58 -10.70
C PRO A 60 8.76 -11.47 -9.76
N GLU A 61 8.58 -10.21 -10.15
CA GLU A 61 8.94 -9.05 -9.32
C GLU A 61 8.06 -8.97 -8.07
N ILE A 62 6.79 -9.35 -8.18
CA ILE A 62 5.84 -9.38 -7.08
C ILE A 62 5.97 -10.66 -6.27
N LEU A 63 6.15 -11.79 -6.94
CA LEU A 63 6.21 -13.12 -6.32
C LEU A 63 7.21 -13.20 -5.17
N ARG A 64 8.37 -12.57 -5.31
CA ARG A 64 9.44 -12.59 -4.30
C ARG A 64 9.02 -12.06 -2.92
N PHE A 65 7.95 -11.27 -2.84
CA PHE A 65 7.43 -10.73 -1.58
C PHE A 65 6.41 -11.64 -0.87
N PHE A 66 5.93 -12.67 -1.53
CA PHE A 66 4.85 -13.53 -1.03
C PHE A 66 5.34 -14.84 -0.43
N ASN A 67 6.57 -14.88 0.06
CA ASN A 67 7.15 -16.02 0.76
C ASN A 67 6.68 -16.08 2.23
N ARG A 68 6.98 -17.22 2.87
CA ARG A 68 6.58 -17.50 4.26
C ARG A 68 7.23 -16.56 5.30
N ALA A 69 8.40 -16.02 5.00
CA ALA A 69 9.13 -15.13 5.91
C ALA A 69 8.56 -13.70 5.92
N ALA A 70 7.78 -13.31 4.91
CA ALA A 70 7.14 -12.02 4.86
C ALA A 70 6.13 -11.84 6.02
N LYS A 71 6.18 -10.68 6.65
CA LYS A 71 5.24 -10.28 7.71
C LYS A 71 4.14 -9.42 7.12
N THR A 72 2.92 -9.58 7.60
CA THR A 72 1.76 -8.82 7.11
C THR A 72 1.09 -8.05 8.24
N GLU A 73 0.44 -6.94 7.89
CA GLU A 73 -0.29 -6.09 8.84
C GLU A 73 0.57 -5.66 10.03
N VAL A 74 1.80 -5.22 9.77
CA VAL A 74 2.80 -4.90 10.80
C VAL A 74 2.50 -3.54 11.42
N PRO A 75 2.15 -3.47 12.70
CA PRO A 75 1.93 -2.19 13.38
C PRO A 75 3.25 -1.44 13.56
N LEU A 76 3.21 -0.14 13.34
CA LEU A 76 4.35 0.74 13.42
C LEU A 76 3.94 2.08 14.03
N ALA A 77 4.68 2.55 15.03
CA ALA A 77 4.40 3.83 15.66
C ALA A 77 5.69 4.55 16.06
N GLY A 78 5.61 5.85 16.10
CA GLY A 78 6.73 6.71 16.51
C GLY A 78 6.42 8.19 16.36
N VAL A 79 7.43 9.02 16.51
CA VAL A 79 7.32 10.47 16.34
C VAL A 79 8.04 10.88 15.06
N VAL A 80 7.31 11.49 14.14
CA VAL A 80 7.85 12.05 12.88
C VAL A 80 7.57 13.54 12.86
N SER A 81 8.62 14.35 12.71
CA SER A 81 8.52 15.82 12.70
C SER A 81 7.71 16.38 13.88
N GLY A 82 7.94 15.85 15.08
CA GLY A 82 7.29 16.27 16.33
C GLY A 82 5.85 15.77 16.51
N LYS A 83 5.33 14.96 15.60
CA LYS A 83 3.97 14.40 15.66
C LYS A 83 4.02 12.89 15.89
N PHE A 84 3.18 12.40 16.79
CA PHE A 84 2.97 10.97 16.97
C PHE A 84 2.24 10.41 15.76
N VAL A 85 2.79 9.32 15.21
CA VAL A 85 2.26 8.62 14.05
C VAL A 85 2.09 7.16 14.40
N SER A 86 0.93 6.61 14.09
CA SER A 86 0.63 5.19 14.18
C SER A 86 0.14 4.70 12.84
N ARG A 87 0.79 3.68 12.32
CA ARG A 87 0.54 3.11 10.97
C ARG A 87 0.54 1.59 11.03
N ARG A 88 0.17 0.99 9.92
CA ARG A 88 0.25 -0.45 9.70
C ARG A 88 0.74 -0.71 8.30
N ILE A 89 1.85 -1.44 8.19
CA ILE A 89 2.46 -1.82 6.92
C ILE A 89 1.75 -3.08 6.41
N ASP A 90 1.27 -3.06 5.17
CA ASP A 90 0.55 -4.18 4.59
C ASP A 90 1.42 -5.43 4.48
N ARG A 91 2.64 -5.28 3.97
CA ARG A 91 3.62 -6.37 3.86
C ARG A 91 5.05 -5.87 4.06
N LEU A 92 5.80 -6.62 4.85
CA LEU A 92 7.17 -6.30 5.22
C LEU A 92 8.06 -7.53 5.03
N CYS A 93 9.12 -7.40 4.24
CA CYS A 93 10.12 -8.42 4.04
C CYS A 93 11.45 -7.96 4.62
N ILE A 94 12.01 -8.71 5.56
CA ILE A 94 13.28 -8.39 6.20
C ILE A 94 14.30 -9.45 5.83
N ASP A 95 15.41 -9.04 5.22
CA ASP A 95 16.58 -9.86 4.95
C ASP A 95 17.71 -9.45 5.89
N ASP A 96 17.83 -10.16 6.99
CA ASP A 96 18.85 -9.90 8.01
C ASP A 96 20.27 -10.15 7.51
N LYS A 97 20.42 -11.09 6.59
CA LYS A 97 21.73 -11.44 6.03
C LYS A 97 22.32 -10.29 5.21
N HIS A 98 21.49 -9.63 4.40
CA HIS A 98 21.92 -8.54 3.54
C HIS A 98 21.57 -7.15 4.10
N LYS A 99 21.04 -7.09 5.32
CA LYS A 99 20.60 -5.84 5.95
C LYS A 99 19.67 -5.03 5.04
N HIS A 100 18.66 -5.68 4.51
CA HIS A 100 17.72 -5.12 3.56
C HIS A 100 16.27 -5.32 4.01
N ILE A 101 15.46 -4.29 3.82
CA ILE A 101 14.01 -4.32 4.10
C ILE A 101 13.27 -3.85 2.87
N ASP A 102 12.25 -4.61 2.47
CA ASP A 102 11.27 -4.20 1.47
C ASP A 102 9.92 -3.94 2.14
N ILE A 103 9.33 -2.80 1.85
CA ILE A 103 7.97 -2.41 2.25
C ILE A 103 7.08 -2.48 1.03
N ILE A 104 5.93 -3.14 1.14
CA ILE A 104 4.92 -3.18 0.08
C ILE A 104 3.60 -2.68 0.67
N ASP A 105 3.05 -1.65 0.05
CA ASP A 105 1.75 -1.07 0.36
C ASP A 105 0.78 -1.33 -0.79
N TYR A 106 -0.43 -1.82 -0.48
CA TYR A 106 -1.42 -2.18 -1.50
C TYR A 106 -2.35 -1.01 -1.78
N LYS A 107 -2.57 -0.70 -3.04
CA LYS A 107 -3.55 0.29 -3.48
C LYS A 107 -4.48 -0.29 -4.53
N THR A 108 -5.77 -0.04 -4.35
CA THR A 108 -6.83 -0.57 -5.23
C THR A 108 -7.38 0.46 -6.20
N ASP A 109 -6.90 1.69 -6.15
CA ASP A 109 -7.37 2.77 -7.00
C ASP A 109 -7.04 2.52 -8.47
N VAL A 110 -8.04 2.71 -9.33
CA VAL A 110 -7.85 2.72 -10.78
C VAL A 110 -7.26 4.06 -11.22
N ASN A 111 -7.72 5.15 -10.65
CA ASN A 111 -7.15 6.49 -10.89
C ASN A 111 -6.01 6.75 -9.90
N ARG A 112 -4.79 6.42 -10.32
CA ARG A 112 -3.58 6.57 -9.49
C ARG A 112 -3.25 8.02 -9.15
N ASP A 113 -3.52 8.94 -10.05
CA ASP A 113 -3.09 10.33 -9.93
C ASP A 113 -3.83 11.07 -8.81
N ALA A 114 -5.09 10.70 -8.54
CA ALA A 114 -5.95 11.40 -7.60
C ALA A 114 -5.38 11.49 -6.18
N PHE A 115 -4.69 10.44 -5.71
CA PHE A 115 -4.15 10.35 -4.34
C PHE A 115 -2.67 9.98 -4.28
N TYR A 116 -1.99 10.01 -5.42
CA TYR A 116 -0.59 9.56 -5.53
C TYR A 116 0.33 10.23 -4.52
N ALA A 117 0.27 11.56 -4.40
CA ALA A 117 1.12 12.31 -3.47
C ALA A 117 0.90 11.89 -2.01
N LEU A 118 -0.34 11.59 -1.62
CA LEU A 118 -0.69 11.09 -0.27
C LEU A 118 -0.11 9.69 -0.04
N TYR A 119 -0.19 8.81 -1.02
CA TYR A 119 0.33 7.45 -0.93
C TYR A 119 1.87 7.44 -0.83
N VAL A 120 2.54 8.27 -1.63
CA VAL A 120 3.99 8.44 -1.54
C VAL A 120 4.41 8.99 -0.17
N ALA A 121 3.68 9.98 0.35
CA ALA A 121 3.94 10.52 1.68
C ALA A 121 3.77 9.47 2.79
N GLN A 122 2.73 8.65 2.70
CA GLN A 122 2.48 7.54 3.62
C GLN A 122 3.62 6.52 3.61
N VAL A 123 4.06 6.10 2.43
CA VAL A 123 5.13 5.12 2.27
C VAL A 123 6.47 5.68 2.78
N ARG A 124 6.78 6.94 2.50
CA ARG A 124 7.97 7.61 3.04
C ARG A 124 7.97 7.69 4.55
N GLU A 125 6.81 7.87 5.16
CA GLU A 125 6.64 7.87 6.61
C GLU A 125 6.96 6.48 7.21
N TYR A 126 6.56 5.39 6.57
CA TYR A 126 6.96 4.03 6.95
C TYR A 126 8.48 3.87 6.93
N VAL A 127 9.13 4.35 5.87
CA VAL A 127 10.59 4.28 5.72
C VAL A 127 11.29 5.07 6.84
N MET A 128 10.79 6.25 7.19
CA MET A 128 11.35 7.05 8.29
C MET A 128 11.23 6.32 9.62
N LEU A 129 10.07 5.77 9.94
CA LEU A 129 9.82 5.03 11.18
C LEU A 129 10.68 3.76 11.26
N LEU A 130 10.73 2.97 10.19
CA LEU A 130 11.58 1.77 10.15
C LEU A 130 13.07 2.10 10.20
N GLY A 131 13.49 3.18 9.58
CA GLY A 131 14.88 3.64 9.63
C GLY A 131 15.36 3.99 11.03
N MET A 132 14.46 4.42 11.92
CA MET A 132 14.76 4.65 13.34
C MET A 132 14.98 3.32 14.08
N ILE A 133 14.26 2.26 13.71
CA ILE A 133 14.34 0.93 14.33
C ILE A 133 15.53 0.13 13.76
N TYR A 134 15.75 0.26 12.46
CA TYR A 134 16.74 -0.49 11.68
C TYR A 134 17.73 0.45 10.97
N PRO A 135 18.56 1.22 11.73
CA PRO A 135 19.41 2.26 11.12
C PRO A 135 20.48 1.72 10.18
N GLU A 136 20.85 0.44 10.30
CA GLU A 136 21.87 -0.22 9.46
C GLU A 136 21.29 -0.89 8.21
N TYR A 137 19.96 -0.86 8.03
CA TYR A 137 19.31 -1.54 6.92
C TYR A 137 19.05 -0.58 5.76
N LYS A 138 19.28 -1.07 4.56
CA LYS A 138 18.75 -0.42 3.37
C LYS A 138 17.26 -0.72 3.27
N ILE A 139 16.45 0.30 3.08
CA ILE A 139 15.00 0.15 2.99
C ILE A 139 14.56 0.57 1.58
N ASP A 140 13.91 -0.33 0.87
CA ASP A 140 13.23 -0.06 -0.38
C ASP A 140 11.72 -0.15 -0.15
N ALA A 141 10.95 0.69 -0.83
CA ALA A 141 9.50 0.75 -0.65
C ALA A 141 8.76 0.76 -1.98
N TYR A 142 7.64 0.07 -2.01
CA TYR A 142 6.86 -0.18 -3.21
C TYR A 142 5.37 0.04 -2.96
N ILE A 143 4.68 0.50 -3.99
CA ILE A 143 3.23 0.41 -4.09
C ILE A 143 2.89 -0.72 -5.07
N LEU A 144 2.05 -1.65 -4.61
CA LEU A 144 1.44 -2.66 -5.45
C LEU A 144 0.04 -2.21 -5.85
N TRP A 145 -0.11 -1.84 -7.12
CA TRP A 145 -1.40 -1.48 -7.70
C TRP A 145 -2.18 -2.75 -8.05
N THR A 146 -3.21 -3.06 -7.27
CA THR A 146 -3.86 -4.37 -7.35
C THR A 146 -4.79 -4.52 -8.54
N HIS A 147 -5.22 -3.41 -9.16
CA HIS A 147 -6.13 -3.49 -10.30
C HIS A 147 -5.47 -4.08 -11.56
N ASP A 148 -4.17 -3.87 -11.75
CA ASP A 148 -3.38 -4.40 -12.87
C ASP A 148 -2.15 -5.20 -12.45
N PHE A 149 -1.95 -5.40 -11.14
CA PHE A 149 -0.78 -6.06 -10.56
C PHE A 149 0.55 -5.46 -11.03
N SER A 150 0.63 -4.15 -11.11
CA SER A 150 1.88 -3.43 -11.34
C SER A 150 2.55 -3.02 -10.03
N LEU A 151 3.85 -3.15 -9.99
CA LEU A 151 4.70 -2.79 -8.85
C LEU A 151 5.45 -1.50 -9.16
N GLU A 152 5.33 -0.52 -8.29
CA GLU A 152 6.01 0.76 -8.42
C GLU A 152 6.97 0.97 -7.25
N LYS A 153 8.26 1.13 -7.56
CA LYS A 153 9.26 1.50 -6.55
C LYS A 153 9.18 2.99 -6.25
N ILE A 154 9.09 3.34 -4.98
CA ILE A 154 8.97 4.72 -4.53
C ILE A 154 10.36 5.32 -4.29
N GLY A 155 10.61 6.48 -4.88
CA GLY A 155 11.82 7.27 -4.61
C GLY A 155 11.80 7.84 -3.18
N LEU A 156 12.89 7.62 -2.45
CA LEU A 156 13.02 7.97 -1.04
C LEU A 156 13.81 9.26 -0.80
N LYS A 157 14.05 10.02 -1.83
CA LYS A 157 14.73 11.32 -1.75
C LYS A 157 13.76 12.46 -1.50
#